data_702def6920bf34d5aa0aea711a23b7e0
#
_entry.id   702def6920bf34d5aa0aea711a23b7e0
#
_cell.length_a   1.000
_cell.length_b   1.000
_cell.length_c   1.000
_cell.angle_alpha   90.00
_cell.angle_beta   90.00
_cell.angle_gamma   90.00
#
_symmetry.space_group_name_H-M   'P 1'
#
loop_
_entity.id
_entity.type
_entity.pdbx_description
1 polymer ?
#
loop_
_entity_poly.entity_id
_entity_poly.type
_entity_poly.pdbx_seq_one_letter_code
_entity_poly.pdbx_strand_id
1 'polypeptide(L)'
;MGIDISCLNFIASHKQYVKGKTLQIGRQGLHYAGSWADRSGKKAIISNKILSDHNINFTAQDTVEGGDGHTEKLFKLLGADTVDTIDYSPYEGCTIVHDMNKPVDEIYHDAFDYILDAGTIEHIYDVKTVIDNYKIMLKVGGTIAIITTCNNFAGHGFYQFSPEFFRTVFSKQAGYQQLGLDIYELTSDESFEAYHIAEPRKGDRQEFKTSPNPHYVAFVAKKIKNIDSSNFQQSDYLKVWGEL
;
A
#
# COMPACT_ATOMS: atom_id res chain seq x y z
N MET A 1 -8.01 -7.51 5.25
CA MET A 1 -7.13 -8.02 4.16
C MET A 1 -5.77 -8.29 4.75
N GLY A 2 -4.83 -8.87 4.06
CA GLY A 2 -3.50 -9.14 4.56
C GLY A 2 -2.51 -9.18 3.40
N ILE A 3 -1.24 -9.42 3.70
CA ILE A 3 -0.19 -9.49 2.69
C ILE A 3 -0.26 -10.86 1.99
N ASP A 4 -0.81 -10.90 0.79
CA ASP A 4 -0.74 -12.03 -0.13
C ASP A 4 0.54 -12.01 -0.96
N ILE A 5 0.66 -12.91 -1.95
CA ILE A 5 1.86 -12.98 -2.81
C ILE A 5 2.03 -11.75 -3.69
N SER A 6 0.94 -11.10 -4.13
CA SER A 6 0.99 -9.90 -4.96
C SER A 6 1.43 -8.68 -4.13
N CYS A 7 0.89 -8.55 -2.91
CA CYS A 7 1.33 -7.55 -1.93
C CYS A 7 2.80 -7.75 -1.55
N LEU A 8 3.23 -9.01 -1.31
CA LEU A 8 4.64 -9.30 -1.03
C LEU A 8 5.55 -8.88 -2.18
N ASN A 9 5.17 -9.16 -3.43
CA ASN A 9 5.95 -8.74 -4.60
C ASN A 9 6.07 -7.22 -4.68
N PHE A 10 4.96 -6.50 -4.46
CA PHE A 10 4.98 -5.04 -4.44
C PHE A 10 5.89 -4.48 -3.34
N ILE A 11 5.79 -5.00 -2.11
CA ILE A 11 6.65 -4.59 -0.99
C ILE A 11 8.11 -4.91 -1.29
N ALA A 12 8.41 -6.11 -1.79
CA ALA A 12 9.77 -6.56 -2.12
C ALA A 12 10.42 -5.71 -3.21
N SER A 13 9.65 -5.32 -4.25
CA SER A 13 10.14 -4.45 -5.33
C SER A 13 10.49 -3.03 -4.86
N HIS A 14 9.95 -2.61 -3.71
CA HIS A 14 10.15 -1.28 -3.12
C HIS A 14 10.86 -1.34 -1.75
N LYS A 15 11.51 -2.46 -1.42
CA LYS A 15 12.14 -2.72 -0.11
C LYS A 15 13.12 -1.63 0.34
N GLN A 16 13.80 -0.97 -0.60
CA GLN A 16 14.76 0.10 -0.31
C GLN A 16 14.17 1.32 0.39
N TYR A 17 12.84 1.42 0.42
CA TYR A 17 12.13 2.49 1.11
C TYR A 17 11.67 2.10 2.52
N VAL A 18 11.67 0.80 2.85
CA VAL A 18 11.33 0.30 4.18
C VAL A 18 12.50 0.58 5.13
N LYS A 19 12.32 1.52 6.05
CA LYS A 19 13.36 1.96 7.00
C LYS A 19 12.76 2.79 8.12
N GLY A 20 13.54 2.98 9.18
CA GLY A 20 13.18 3.87 10.28
C GLY A 20 11.91 3.42 11.01
N LYS A 21 11.14 4.40 11.46
CA LYS A 21 9.86 4.16 12.12
C LYS A 21 8.78 3.89 11.07
N THR A 22 8.29 2.67 11.01
CA THR A 22 7.29 2.18 10.05
C THR A 22 5.91 2.13 10.70
N LEU A 23 4.88 2.55 9.98
CA LEU A 23 3.48 2.41 10.35
C LEU A 23 2.73 1.53 9.35
N GLN A 24 1.94 0.60 9.86
CA GLN A 24 0.95 -0.13 9.07
C GLN A 24 -0.45 0.36 9.40
N ILE A 25 -1.24 0.60 8.36
CA ILE A 25 -2.65 0.92 8.49
C ILE A 25 -3.43 -0.40 8.47
N GLY A 26 -4.10 -0.70 9.60
CA GLY A 26 -4.56 -2.05 9.92
C GLY A 26 -3.40 -2.96 10.34
N ARG A 27 -3.61 -3.86 11.30
CA ARG A 27 -2.62 -4.88 11.61
C ARG A 27 -2.75 -6.05 10.64
N GLN A 28 -1.87 -6.08 9.64
CA GLN A 28 -1.97 -6.99 8.49
C GLN A 28 -1.41 -8.38 8.81
N GLY A 29 -2.20 -9.42 8.49
CA GLY A 29 -1.75 -10.82 8.54
C GLY A 29 -0.93 -11.23 7.32
N LEU A 30 -0.09 -12.27 7.46
CA LEU A 30 0.68 -12.86 6.37
C LEU A 30 -0.13 -13.99 5.72
N HIS A 31 -0.54 -13.81 4.46
CA HIS A 31 -1.37 -14.77 3.71
C HIS A 31 -0.58 -15.58 2.67
N TYR A 32 0.74 -15.51 2.68
CA TYR A 32 1.63 -16.19 1.74
C TYR A 32 2.50 -17.28 2.38
N ALA A 33 2.51 -17.36 3.70
CA ALA A 33 3.25 -18.39 4.45
C ALA A 33 2.49 -18.75 5.73
N GLY A 34 2.82 -19.90 6.32
CA GLY A 34 2.18 -20.39 7.54
C GLY A 34 1.04 -21.36 7.28
N SER A 35 0.70 -22.14 8.30
CA SER A 35 -0.11 -23.37 8.19
C SER A 35 -1.55 -23.16 7.71
N TRP A 36 -2.16 -22.01 7.99
CA TRP A 36 -3.55 -21.77 7.59
C TRP A 36 -3.68 -21.10 6.20
N ALA A 37 -2.70 -20.28 5.84
CA ALA A 37 -2.72 -19.53 4.59
C ALA A 37 -2.11 -20.30 3.41
N ASP A 38 -1.26 -21.29 3.70
CA ASP A 38 -0.54 -22.08 2.69
C ASP A 38 -0.48 -23.56 3.08
N ARG A 39 -1.64 -24.23 3.03
CA ARG A 39 -1.73 -25.66 3.34
C ARG A 39 -0.98 -26.56 2.36
N SER A 40 -0.75 -26.10 1.14
CA SER A 40 -0.05 -26.85 0.09
C SER A 40 1.46 -26.64 0.11
N GLY A 41 1.96 -25.61 0.78
CA GLY A 41 3.35 -25.15 0.72
C GLY A 41 3.72 -24.41 -0.57
N LYS A 42 2.80 -24.26 -1.51
CA LYS A 42 3.06 -23.62 -2.80
C LYS A 42 3.26 -22.12 -2.68
N LYS A 43 2.46 -21.45 -1.85
CA LYS A 43 2.61 -20.00 -1.62
C LYS A 43 3.97 -19.67 -1.03
N ALA A 44 4.49 -20.49 -0.10
CA ALA A 44 5.83 -20.31 0.45
C ALA A 44 6.93 -20.44 -0.62
N ILE A 45 6.79 -21.40 -1.56
CA ILE A 45 7.72 -21.56 -2.69
C ILE A 45 7.71 -20.33 -3.59
N ILE A 46 6.53 -19.83 -3.96
CA ILE A 46 6.37 -18.64 -4.79
C ILE A 46 6.93 -17.41 -4.07
N SER A 47 6.63 -17.26 -2.79
CA SER A 47 7.12 -16.16 -1.97
C SER A 47 8.64 -16.16 -1.83
N ASN A 48 9.26 -17.34 -1.65
CA ASN A 48 10.72 -17.45 -1.66
C ASN A 48 11.33 -17.05 -2.99
N LYS A 49 10.67 -17.40 -4.10
CA LYS A 49 11.11 -16.94 -5.43
C LYS A 49 11.01 -15.42 -5.56
N ILE A 50 9.89 -14.80 -5.14
CA ILE A 50 9.71 -13.35 -5.13
C ILE A 50 10.82 -12.69 -4.31
N LEU A 51 11.07 -13.14 -3.09
CA LEU A 51 12.11 -12.59 -2.23
C LEU A 51 13.49 -12.69 -2.89
N SER A 52 13.81 -13.83 -3.49
CA SER A 52 15.08 -14.05 -4.20
C SER A 52 15.22 -13.15 -5.44
N ASP A 53 14.16 -13.04 -6.24
CA ASP A 53 14.16 -12.20 -7.47
C ASP A 53 14.43 -10.73 -7.13
N HIS A 54 14.03 -10.28 -5.92
CA HIS A 54 14.30 -8.95 -5.42
C HIS A 54 15.57 -8.85 -4.55
N ASN A 55 16.46 -9.86 -4.57
CA ASN A 55 17.70 -9.90 -3.78
C ASN A 55 17.46 -9.69 -2.27
N ILE A 56 16.49 -10.41 -1.72
CA ILE A 56 16.18 -10.46 -0.29
C ILE A 56 16.71 -11.78 0.27
N ASN A 57 17.53 -11.73 1.34
CA ASN A 57 18.33 -12.83 1.84
C ASN A 57 17.68 -13.61 3.00
N PHE A 58 16.37 -13.48 3.18
CA PHE A 58 15.58 -14.29 4.11
C PHE A 58 14.44 -15.01 3.37
N THR A 59 13.86 -16.02 3.98
CA THR A 59 12.77 -16.83 3.40
C THR A 59 11.39 -16.37 3.89
N ALA A 60 10.34 -16.79 3.21
CA ALA A 60 8.97 -16.59 3.66
C ALA A 60 8.73 -17.21 5.05
N GLN A 61 9.37 -18.34 5.36
CA GLN A 61 9.29 -19.00 6.67
C GLN A 61 9.92 -18.13 7.77
N ASP A 62 11.02 -17.43 7.50
CA ASP A 62 11.66 -16.52 8.46
C ASP A 62 10.72 -15.39 8.91
N THR A 63 9.76 -15.00 8.08
CA THR A 63 8.80 -13.93 8.40
C THR A 63 7.71 -14.37 9.38
N VAL A 64 7.42 -15.67 9.45
CA VAL A 64 6.34 -16.22 10.31
C VAL A 64 6.88 -16.98 11.53
N GLU A 65 8.09 -17.50 11.49
CA GLU A 65 8.66 -18.29 12.57
C GLU A 65 8.82 -17.47 13.86
N GLY A 66 8.27 -17.98 14.97
CA GLY A 66 8.30 -17.31 16.27
C GLY A 66 7.47 -16.01 16.34
N GLY A 67 6.67 -15.73 15.31
CA GLY A 67 5.70 -14.64 15.27
C GLY A 67 4.26 -15.13 15.43
N ASP A 68 3.33 -14.20 15.48
CA ASP A 68 1.89 -14.46 15.58
C ASP A 68 1.15 -14.44 14.22
N GLY A 69 1.90 -14.44 13.12
CA GLY A 69 1.37 -14.43 11.75
C GLY A 69 1.10 -13.04 11.19
N HIS A 70 1.52 -11.98 11.86
CA HIS A 70 1.41 -10.60 11.38
C HIS A 70 2.75 -10.10 10.80
N THR A 71 2.70 -8.93 10.20
CA THR A 71 3.73 -8.41 9.29
C THR A 71 4.91 -7.71 9.95
N GLU A 72 4.88 -7.46 11.26
CA GLU A 72 5.92 -6.68 11.96
C GLU A 72 7.31 -7.28 11.77
N LYS A 73 7.41 -8.62 11.78
CA LYS A 73 8.69 -9.32 11.56
C LYS A 73 9.20 -9.15 10.14
N LEU A 74 8.31 -9.22 9.14
CA LEU A 74 8.66 -8.95 7.74
C LEU A 74 9.31 -7.56 7.60
N PHE A 75 8.69 -6.52 8.15
CA PHE A 75 9.21 -5.16 8.03
C PHE A 75 10.52 -4.94 8.76
N LYS A 76 10.73 -5.57 9.92
CA LYS A 76 12.02 -5.58 10.62
C LYS A 76 13.11 -6.24 9.79
N LEU A 77 12.82 -7.38 9.17
CA LEU A 77 13.77 -8.06 8.28
C LEU A 77 14.08 -7.24 7.02
N LEU A 78 13.13 -6.42 6.55
CA LEU A 78 13.35 -5.52 5.41
C LEU A 78 14.12 -4.24 5.79
N GLY A 79 14.30 -3.92 7.08
CA GLY A 79 15.11 -2.80 7.53
C GLY A 79 14.39 -1.71 8.33
N ALA A 80 13.15 -1.96 8.77
CA ALA A 80 12.48 -1.07 9.71
C ALA A 80 13.10 -1.14 11.11
N ASP A 81 13.35 0.01 11.73
CA ASP A 81 13.85 0.08 13.12
C ASP A 81 12.74 -0.29 14.11
N THR A 82 11.56 0.28 13.90
CA THR A 82 10.34 -0.03 14.67
C THR A 82 9.14 -0.15 13.74
N VAL A 83 8.17 -0.94 14.16
CA VAL A 83 6.92 -1.15 13.43
C VAL A 83 5.75 -0.91 14.36
N ASP A 84 5.00 0.16 14.10
CA ASP A 84 3.71 0.42 14.73
C ASP A 84 2.58 0.00 13.79
N THR A 85 1.43 -0.32 14.37
CA THR A 85 0.20 -0.66 13.65
C THR A 85 -0.95 0.18 14.19
N ILE A 86 -1.77 0.76 13.32
CA ILE A 86 -2.94 1.55 13.71
C ILE A 86 -4.21 0.86 13.23
N ASP A 87 -5.18 0.69 14.13
CA ASP A 87 -6.44 0.03 13.80
C ASP A 87 -7.59 0.66 14.58
N TYR A 88 -8.82 0.45 14.11
CA TYR A 88 -10.05 0.91 14.76
C TYR A 88 -10.24 0.29 16.14
N SER A 89 -9.83 -0.96 16.31
CA SER A 89 -10.01 -1.71 17.56
C SER A 89 -8.73 -2.43 18.00
N PRO A 90 -8.59 -2.73 19.29
CA PRO A 90 -7.46 -3.51 19.79
C PRO A 90 -7.56 -5.02 19.50
N TYR A 91 -8.58 -5.47 18.76
CA TYR A 91 -8.90 -6.88 18.59
C TYR A 91 -7.71 -7.72 18.04
N GLU A 92 -6.99 -7.21 17.08
CA GLU A 92 -5.81 -7.87 16.51
C GLU A 92 -4.50 -7.49 17.22
N GLY A 93 -4.58 -6.70 18.31
CA GLY A 93 -3.40 -6.29 19.08
C GLY A 93 -2.56 -5.21 18.43
N CYS A 94 -3.18 -4.25 17.74
CA CYS A 94 -2.49 -3.08 17.19
C CYS A 94 -1.82 -2.24 18.29
N THR A 95 -0.77 -1.49 17.94
CA THR A 95 -0.05 -0.61 18.87
C THR A 95 -0.77 0.71 19.09
N ILE A 96 -1.58 1.16 18.12
CA ILE A 96 -2.34 2.41 18.15
C ILE A 96 -3.79 2.10 17.82
N VAL A 97 -4.70 2.41 18.76
CA VAL A 97 -6.15 2.31 18.53
C VAL A 97 -6.66 3.67 18.10
N HIS A 98 -7.15 3.79 16.87
CA HIS A 98 -7.66 5.05 16.32
C HIS A 98 -8.68 4.83 15.22
N ASP A 99 -9.74 5.65 15.22
CA ASP A 99 -10.73 5.70 14.15
C ASP A 99 -10.23 6.61 13.02
N MET A 100 -9.74 6.02 11.93
CA MET A 100 -9.18 6.74 10.79
C MET A 100 -10.20 7.64 10.04
N ASN A 101 -11.51 7.57 10.37
CA ASN A 101 -12.48 8.58 9.96
C ASN A 101 -12.30 9.93 10.69
N LYS A 102 -11.37 10.02 11.63
CA LYS A 102 -11.08 11.23 12.42
C LYS A 102 -9.63 11.64 12.23
N PRO A 103 -9.32 12.95 12.38
CA PRO A 103 -7.94 13.41 12.40
C PRO A 103 -7.12 12.69 13.48
N VAL A 104 -5.88 12.33 13.16
CA VAL A 104 -4.95 11.73 14.12
C VAL A 104 -4.44 12.75 15.12
N ASP A 105 -4.05 12.29 16.31
CA ASP A 105 -3.46 13.12 17.35
C ASP A 105 -2.12 13.72 16.90
N GLU A 106 -1.81 14.93 17.39
CA GLU A 106 -0.59 15.68 17.06
C GLU A 106 0.71 14.90 17.34
N ILE A 107 0.70 13.96 18.30
CA ILE A 107 1.86 13.12 18.61
C ILE A 107 2.29 12.21 17.44
N TYR A 108 1.42 12.01 16.47
CA TYR A 108 1.70 11.21 15.27
C TYR A 108 2.09 12.07 14.05
N HIS A 109 2.07 13.40 14.15
CA HIS A 109 2.45 14.28 13.05
C HIS A 109 3.95 14.14 12.75
N ASP A 110 4.30 14.01 11.45
CA ASP A 110 5.67 13.80 10.99
C ASP A 110 6.43 12.71 11.79
N ALA A 111 5.72 11.64 12.18
CA ALA A 111 6.27 10.62 13.08
C ALA A 111 6.89 9.42 12.36
N PHE A 112 6.48 9.14 11.10
CA PHE A 112 6.83 7.89 10.43
C PHE A 112 7.68 8.12 9.19
N ASP A 113 8.67 7.23 9.00
CA ASP A 113 9.57 7.24 7.85
C ASP A 113 8.99 6.43 6.68
N TYR A 114 8.16 5.42 7.00
CA TYR A 114 7.45 4.59 6.02
C TYR A 114 6.04 4.30 6.51
N ILE A 115 5.05 4.43 5.64
CA ILE A 115 3.65 4.05 5.89
C ILE A 115 3.22 3.02 4.84
N LEU A 116 2.63 1.91 5.28
CA LEU A 116 1.97 0.93 4.42
C LEU A 116 0.47 0.89 4.73
N ASP A 117 -0.33 1.00 3.69
CA ASP A 117 -1.72 0.52 3.68
C ASP A 117 -1.84 -0.66 2.71
N ALA A 118 -2.21 -1.82 3.22
CA ALA A 118 -2.40 -3.03 2.42
C ALA A 118 -3.84 -3.52 2.55
N GLY A 119 -4.77 -2.69 2.08
CA GLY A 119 -6.19 -3.04 2.05
C GLY A 119 -6.97 -2.63 3.29
N THR A 120 -6.76 -1.42 3.78
CA THR A 120 -7.55 -0.83 4.87
C THR A 120 -8.37 0.36 4.39
N ILE A 121 -7.82 1.23 3.54
CA ILE A 121 -8.49 2.46 3.07
C ILE A 121 -9.85 2.20 2.44
N GLU A 122 -10.05 1.09 1.73
CA GLU A 122 -11.32 0.73 1.11
C GLU A 122 -12.44 0.45 2.11
N HIS A 123 -12.11 0.19 3.38
CA HIS A 123 -13.06 -0.08 4.47
C HIS A 123 -13.38 1.16 5.30
N ILE A 124 -12.77 2.31 5.04
CA ILE A 124 -12.97 3.54 5.80
C ILE A 124 -13.81 4.52 5.00
N TYR A 125 -14.90 5.01 5.60
CA TYR A 125 -15.89 5.82 4.87
C TYR A 125 -15.38 7.21 4.49
N ASP A 126 -14.68 7.92 5.40
CA ASP A 126 -14.10 9.25 5.11
C ASP A 126 -12.68 9.14 4.52
N VAL A 127 -12.62 8.78 3.25
CA VAL A 127 -11.35 8.65 2.50
C VAL A 127 -10.53 9.93 2.51
N LYS A 128 -11.19 11.12 2.51
CA LYS A 128 -10.46 12.39 2.57
C LYS A 128 -9.66 12.49 3.87
N THR A 129 -10.31 12.24 4.99
CA THR A 129 -9.63 12.25 6.32
C THR A 129 -8.51 11.22 6.39
N VAL A 130 -8.70 10.03 5.82
CA VAL A 130 -7.64 9.00 5.75
C VAL A 130 -6.40 9.52 5.00
N ILE A 131 -6.60 10.12 3.83
CA ILE A 131 -5.49 10.67 3.02
C ILE A 131 -4.80 11.83 3.77
N ASP A 132 -5.54 12.69 4.43
CA ASP A 132 -4.98 13.78 5.24
C ASP A 132 -4.17 13.23 6.41
N ASN A 133 -4.67 12.19 7.10
CA ASN A 133 -3.95 11.49 8.17
C ASN A 133 -2.62 10.89 7.65
N TYR A 134 -2.62 10.21 6.49
CA TYR A 134 -1.38 9.68 5.91
C TYR A 134 -0.36 10.78 5.63
N LYS A 135 -0.83 11.90 5.05
CA LYS A 135 0.03 13.04 4.74
C LYS A 135 0.63 13.67 6.00
N ILE A 136 -0.16 13.81 7.04
CA ILE A 136 0.28 14.43 8.31
C ILE A 136 1.23 13.51 9.06
N MET A 137 0.94 12.20 9.13
CA MET A 137 1.78 11.23 9.85
C MET A 137 3.13 10.97 9.19
N LEU A 138 3.22 11.10 7.87
CA LEU A 138 4.43 10.83 7.11
C LEU A 138 5.42 12.00 7.20
N LYS A 139 6.68 11.74 7.56
CA LYS A 139 7.76 12.73 7.53
C LYS A 139 8.07 13.20 6.11
N VAL A 140 8.57 14.43 5.97
CA VAL A 140 9.26 14.85 4.75
C VAL A 140 10.48 13.95 4.53
N GLY A 141 10.63 13.40 3.33
CA GLY A 141 11.62 12.38 3.01
C GLY A 141 11.14 10.94 3.25
N GLY A 142 10.01 10.75 3.91
CA GLY A 142 9.36 9.47 4.12
C GLY A 142 8.63 8.96 2.88
N THR A 143 8.27 7.68 2.89
CA THR A 143 7.61 6.99 1.78
C THR A 143 6.29 6.38 2.22
N ILE A 144 5.26 6.55 1.41
CA ILE A 144 3.98 5.86 1.55
C ILE A 144 3.83 4.81 0.45
N ALA A 145 3.38 3.62 0.83
CA ALA A 145 2.99 2.54 -0.08
C ALA A 145 1.54 2.15 0.21
N ILE A 146 0.74 2.03 -0.84
CA ILE A 146 -0.67 1.66 -0.75
C ILE A 146 -0.93 0.56 -1.76
N ILE A 147 -1.55 -0.53 -1.35
CA ILE A 147 -2.12 -1.55 -2.23
C ILE A 147 -3.55 -1.84 -1.77
N THR A 148 -4.52 -1.64 -2.65
CA THR A 148 -5.94 -1.71 -2.33
C THR A 148 -6.77 -2.14 -3.53
N THR A 149 -8.05 -2.37 -3.32
CA THR A 149 -8.99 -2.82 -4.36
C THR A 149 -9.15 -1.79 -5.48
N CYS A 150 -9.05 -2.24 -6.73
CA CYS A 150 -9.22 -1.41 -7.92
C CYS A 150 -10.47 -1.81 -8.72
N ASN A 151 -10.62 -3.09 -9.05
CA ASN A 151 -11.72 -3.57 -9.88
C ASN A 151 -12.11 -5.02 -9.52
N ASN A 152 -13.36 -5.39 -9.78
CA ASN A 152 -13.94 -6.73 -9.56
C ASN A 152 -13.92 -7.18 -8.07
N PHE A 153 -14.03 -6.25 -7.15
CA PHE A 153 -14.17 -6.48 -5.71
C PHE A 153 -15.56 -6.07 -5.21
N ALA A 154 -16.62 -6.34 -5.99
CA ALA A 154 -17.99 -6.04 -5.58
C ALA A 154 -18.32 -6.71 -4.23
N GLY A 155 -18.79 -5.92 -3.26
CA GLY A 155 -19.10 -6.40 -1.91
C GLY A 155 -17.89 -6.42 -0.96
N HIS A 156 -16.73 -5.94 -1.37
CA HIS A 156 -15.55 -5.82 -0.53
C HIS A 156 -15.26 -4.33 -0.21
N GLY A 157 -15.51 -3.93 1.04
CA GLY A 157 -15.33 -2.54 1.48
C GLY A 157 -16.35 -1.57 0.89
N PHE A 158 -16.10 -0.28 1.10
CA PHE A 158 -16.91 0.82 0.56
C PHE A 158 -16.44 1.25 -0.83
N TYR A 159 -15.13 1.11 -1.13
CA TYR A 159 -14.51 1.71 -2.30
C TYR A 159 -13.68 0.72 -3.10
N GLN A 160 -13.61 0.99 -4.40
CA GLN A 160 -12.62 0.49 -5.32
C GLN A 160 -11.95 1.71 -5.95
N PHE A 161 -10.61 1.77 -5.92
CA PHE A 161 -9.88 2.98 -6.28
C PHE A 161 -9.32 2.91 -7.68
N SER A 162 -9.55 3.98 -8.45
CA SER A 162 -8.83 4.19 -9.70
C SER A 162 -7.36 4.53 -9.42
N PRO A 163 -6.40 4.09 -10.24
CA PRO A 163 -5.01 4.54 -10.21
C PRO A 163 -4.87 6.07 -10.22
N GLU A 164 -5.74 6.75 -10.94
CA GLU A 164 -5.77 8.21 -11.02
C GLU A 164 -6.00 8.89 -9.68
N PHE A 165 -6.74 8.25 -8.76
CA PHE A 165 -6.95 8.79 -7.42
C PHE A 165 -5.62 9.01 -6.69
N PHE A 166 -4.78 7.97 -6.61
CA PHE A 166 -3.49 8.04 -5.90
C PHE A 166 -2.50 8.95 -6.63
N ARG A 167 -2.46 8.89 -7.96
CA ARG A 167 -1.65 9.79 -8.78
C ARG A 167 -1.95 11.25 -8.49
N THR A 168 -3.22 11.58 -8.34
CA THR A 168 -3.67 12.97 -8.10
C THR A 168 -3.41 13.41 -6.66
N VAL A 169 -3.84 12.63 -5.67
CA VAL A 169 -3.75 13.05 -4.26
C VAL A 169 -2.31 13.05 -3.72
N PHE A 170 -1.40 12.27 -4.33
CA PHE A 170 0.04 12.26 -4.04
C PHE A 170 0.88 12.76 -5.22
N SER A 171 0.37 13.80 -5.89
CA SER A 171 1.05 14.41 -7.03
C SER A 171 2.23 15.29 -6.60
N LYS A 172 3.03 15.73 -7.60
CA LYS A 172 4.08 16.73 -7.41
C LYS A 172 3.52 18.04 -6.85
N GLN A 173 2.33 18.46 -7.28
CA GLN A 173 1.62 19.64 -6.79
C GLN A 173 1.22 19.48 -5.31
N ALA A 174 0.94 18.25 -4.87
CA ALA A 174 0.69 17.91 -3.47
C ALA A 174 1.97 17.70 -2.64
N GLY A 175 3.16 17.89 -3.22
CA GLY A 175 4.44 17.77 -2.54
C GLY A 175 5.05 16.37 -2.54
N TYR A 176 4.64 15.50 -3.47
CA TYR A 176 5.13 14.12 -3.56
C TYR A 176 5.88 13.84 -4.87
N GLN A 177 6.76 12.86 -4.81
CA GLN A 177 7.39 12.22 -5.97
C GLN A 177 6.80 10.81 -6.07
N GLN A 178 6.07 10.52 -7.14
CA GLN A 178 5.62 9.18 -7.45
C GLN A 178 6.84 8.30 -7.75
N LEU A 179 6.88 7.10 -7.16
CA LEU A 179 7.96 6.12 -7.32
C LEU A 179 7.49 4.86 -8.06
N GLY A 180 6.20 4.56 -8.01
CA GLY A 180 5.57 3.46 -8.73
C GLY A 180 4.06 3.56 -8.70
N LEU A 181 3.43 3.04 -9.75
CA LEU A 181 1.99 2.87 -9.85
C LEU A 181 1.72 1.69 -10.78
N ASP A 182 1.16 0.62 -10.20
CA ASP A 182 0.93 -0.64 -10.90
C ASP A 182 -0.48 -1.15 -10.64
N ILE A 183 -0.99 -1.99 -11.56
CA ILE A 183 -2.15 -2.83 -11.33
C ILE A 183 -1.67 -4.26 -11.19
N TYR A 184 -2.19 -4.96 -10.18
CA TYR A 184 -2.01 -6.38 -9.98
C TYR A 184 -3.32 -7.10 -10.28
N GLU A 185 -3.33 -7.94 -11.31
CA GLU A 185 -4.43 -8.82 -11.65
C GLU A 185 -4.25 -10.16 -10.93
N LEU A 186 -5.18 -10.54 -10.09
CA LEU A 186 -5.14 -11.79 -9.34
C LEU A 186 -5.69 -12.94 -10.19
N THR A 187 -4.81 -13.69 -10.85
CA THR A 187 -5.21 -14.77 -11.77
C THR A 187 -5.56 -16.05 -11.01
N SER A 188 -5.04 -16.23 -9.81
CA SER A 188 -5.42 -17.26 -8.83
C SER A 188 -4.88 -16.90 -7.44
N ASP A 189 -5.18 -17.72 -6.42
CA ASP A 189 -4.58 -17.59 -5.07
C ASP A 189 -3.03 -17.75 -5.06
N GLU A 190 -2.47 -18.27 -6.12
CA GLU A 190 -1.04 -18.61 -6.24
C GLU A 190 -0.36 -17.85 -7.40
N SER A 191 -1.05 -16.94 -8.09
CA SER A 191 -0.48 -16.21 -9.23
C SER A 191 -1.14 -14.86 -9.45
N PHE A 192 -0.36 -13.95 -10.02
CA PHE A 192 -0.80 -12.61 -10.41
C PHE A 192 -0.04 -12.16 -11.66
N GLU A 193 -0.60 -11.18 -12.34
CA GLU A 193 0.09 -10.39 -13.36
C GLU A 193 0.19 -8.93 -12.91
N ALA A 194 1.32 -8.28 -13.17
CA ALA A 194 1.55 -6.88 -12.79
C ALA A 194 1.71 -6.01 -14.03
N TYR A 195 0.99 -4.90 -14.07
CA TYR A 195 0.98 -3.96 -15.19
C TYR A 195 1.38 -2.57 -14.69
N HIS A 196 2.51 -2.07 -15.18
CA HIS A 196 2.94 -0.71 -14.86
C HIS A 196 2.06 0.34 -15.54
N ILE A 197 1.63 1.35 -14.77
CA ILE A 197 0.84 2.47 -15.25
C ILE A 197 1.75 3.66 -15.54
N ALA A 198 2.00 3.91 -16.81
CA ALA A 198 2.80 5.04 -17.24
C ALA A 198 2.12 6.40 -16.93
N GLU A 199 2.91 7.47 -16.92
CA GLU A 199 2.40 8.84 -16.88
C GLU A 199 1.44 9.09 -18.06
N PRO A 200 0.24 9.64 -17.84
CA PRO A 200 -0.68 9.94 -18.93
C PRO A 200 -0.08 10.97 -19.86
N ARG A 201 -0.18 10.71 -21.17
CA ARG A 201 0.14 11.70 -22.21
C ARG A 201 -0.96 12.75 -22.27
N LYS A 202 -0.66 13.91 -22.86
CA LYS A 202 -1.65 14.98 -23.02
C LYS A 202 -2.88 14.46 -23.79
N GLY A 203 -4.05 14.53 -23.15
CA GLY A 203 -5.32 14.13 -23.73
C GLY A 203 -5.62 12.63 -23.77
N ASP A 204 -4.70 11.78 -23.29
CA ASP A 204 -4.90 10.33 -23.28
C ASP A 204 -5.29 9.84 -21.89
N ARG A 205 -6.45 9.22 -21.79
CA ARG A 205 -6.79 8.37 -20.64
C ARG A 205 -6.13 7.02 -20.84
N GLN A 206 -5.48 6.52 -19.79
CA GLN A 206 -5.06 5.14 -19.79
C GLN A 206 -6.26 4.26 -19.46
N GLU A 207 -6.80 3.60 -20.47
CA GLU A 207 -7.82 2.57 -20.30
C GLU A 207 -7.15 1.20 -20.22
N PHE A 208 -7.47 0.45 -19.17
CA PHE A 208 -7.08 -0.95 -19.05
C PHE A 208 -8.19 -1.85 -19.59
N LYS A 209 -7.81 -2.85 -20.38
CA LYS A 209 -8.75 -3.93 -20.69
C LYS A 209 -9.00 -4.70 -19.39
N THR A 210 -10.23 -4.67 -18.94
CA THR A 210 -10.65 -5.43 -17.77
C THR A 210 -10.79 -6.91 -18.11
N SER A 211 -10.29 -7.76 -17.23
CA SER A 211 -10.59 -9.20 -17.19
C SER A 211 -11.66 -9.48 -16.13
N PRO A 212 -12.19 -10.71 -16.01
CA PRO A 212 -13.09 -11.07 -14.92
C PRO A 212 -12.36 -11.24 -13.57
N ASN A 213 -11.03 -11.19 -13.55
CA ASN A 213 -10.24 -11.36 -12.34
C ASN A 213 -10.28 -10.11 -11.44
N PRO A 214 -10.11 -10.26 -10.11
CA PRO A 214 -9.92 -9.12 -9.21
C PRO A 214 -8.62 -8.37 -9.50
N HIS A 215 -8.64 -7.04 -9.32
CA HIS A 215 -7.48 -6.19 -9.53
C HIS A 215 -7.22 -5.32 -8.32
N TYR A 216 -5.96 -5.30 -7.86
CA TYR A 216 -5.45 -4.28 -6.95
C TYR A 216 -4.80 -3.14 -7.72
N VAL A 217 -4.86 -1.93 -7.17
CA VAL A 217 -3.96 -0.84 -7.49
C VAL A 217 -2.87 -0.78 -6.43
N ALA A 218 -1.62 -0.69 -6.86
CA ALA A 218 -0.45 -0.57 -5.98
C ALA A 218 0.30 0.72 -6.32
N PHE A 219 0.50 1.55 -5.30
CA PHE A 219 1.04 2.90 -5.43
C PHE A 219 2.14 3.14 -4.40
N VAL A 220 3.22 3.81 -4.82
CA VAL A 220 4.27 4.24 -3.90
C VAL A 220 4.74 5.65 -4.25
N ALA A 221 4.88 6.50 -3.22
CA ALA A 221 5.35 7.86 -3.37
C ALA A 221 6.19 8.32 -2.17
N LYS A 222 7.15 9.21 -2.45
CA LYS A 222 7.98 9.87 -1.45
C LYS A 222 7.48 11.28 -1.18
N LYS A 223 7.30 11.65 0.07
CA LYS A 223 6.97 13.01 0.47
C LYS A 223 8.21 13.91 0.34
N ILE A 224 8.11 14.94 -0.48
CA ILE A 224 9.23 15.87 -0.73
C ILE A 224 9.11 17.13 0.12
N LYS A 225 7.88 17.58 0.35
CA LYS A 225 7.58 18.76 1.15
C LYS A 225 6.15 18.74 1.66
N ASN A 226 5.87 19.48 2.71
CA ASN A 226 4.51 19.75 3.17
C ASN A 226 3.87 20.79 2.25
N ILE A 227 2.74 20.44 1.66
CA ILE A 227 1.88 21.36 0.90
C ILE A 227 0.45 21.13 1.38
N ASP A 228 -0.17 22.19 1.82
CA ASP A 228 -1.61 22.19 2.05
C ASP A 228 -2.32 22.40 0.70
N SER A 229 -2.66 21.29 0.05
CA SER A 229 -3.38 21.32 -1.22
C SER A 229 -4.65 20.49 -1.08
N SER A 230 -5.78 21.15 -1.27
CA SER A 230 -7.10 20.54 -1.22
C SER A 230 -7.84 20.55 -2.58
N ASN A 231 -7.26 21.17 -3.61
CA ASN A 231 -7.85 21.26 -4.94
C ASN A 231 -7.29 20.18 -5.86
N PHE A 232 -7.89 18.99 -5.79
CA PHE A 232 -7.54 17.90 -6.69
C PHE A 232 -8.49 17.85 -7.88
N GLN A 233 -7.91 17.83 -9.08
CA GLN A 233 -8.62 17.64 -10.34
C GLN A 233 -7.98 16.48 -11.10
N GLN A 234 -8.76 15.78 -11.88
CA GLN A 234 -8.28 14.67 -12.70
C GLN A 234 -7.21 15.16 -13.67
N SER A 235 -6.09 14.43 -13.77
CA SER A 235 -4.87 14.87 -14.44
C SER A 235 -5.05 15.12 -15.94
N ASP A 236 -5.90 14.34 -16.63
CA ASP A 236 -6.20 14.54 -18.06
C ASP A 236 -6.95 15.85 -18.33
N TYR A 237 -7.87 16.25 -17.44
CA TYR A 237 -8.56 17.54 -17.56
C TYR A 237 -7.61 18.72 -17.36
N LEU A 238 -6.74 18.67 -16.35
CA LEU A 238 -5.75 19.74 -16.13
C LEU A 238 -4.84 19.91 -17.35
N LYS A 239 -4.44 18.81 -18.00
CA LYS A 239 -3.67 18.86 -19.24
C LYS A 239 -4.44 19.46 -20.41
N VAL A 240 -5.74 19.15 -20.54
CA VAL A 240 -6.62 19.72 -21.57
C VAL A 240 -6.79 21.22 -21.35
N TRP A 241 -6.94 21.65 -20.11
CA TRP A 241 -7.12 23.06 -19.75
C TRP A 241 -5.82 23.88 -19.77
N GLY A 242 -4.66 23.21 -19.87
CA GLY A 242 -3.35 23.88 -19.90
C GLY A 242 -2.85 24.30 -18.52
N GLU A 243 -3.32 23.65 -17.45
CA GLU A 243 -2.96 23.94 -16.06
C GLU A 243 -1.82 23.05 -15.51
N LEU A 244 -1.28 22.14 -16.34
CA LEU A 244 -0.16 21.23 -16.03
C LEU A 244 1.01 21.43 -17.01
#